data_4ccdd882fbfe09ca523c407ad2b4672b
#
_entry.id   4ccdd882fbfe09ca523c407ad2b4672b
#
_cell.length_a   1.000
_cell.length_b   1.000
_cell.length_c   1.000
_cell.angle_alpha   90.00
_cell.angle_beta   90.00
_cell.angle_gamma   90.00
#
_symmetry.space_group_name_H-M   'P 1'
#
loop_
_entity.id
_entity.type
_entity.pdbx_description
1 polymer ?
#
loop_
_entity_poly.entity_id
_entity_poly.type
_entity_poly.pdbx_seq_one_letter_code
_entity_poly.pdbx_strand_id
1 'polypeptide(L)'
;MKYISRELGKPKQFQKLLDYLTAFLNDENTDSTPLDTADTMSKIACYHRMPSEFTENVDCLKLVINFSNKYADDEKILWHCLRALGEFGFLSTREKCKLLCFNYLSEFRNHESKKIRRRVALDLIGSYRELLKKEPDWFDYAVSLLDLPPANESFYEFSLMLDEEISSISNAQISIVIEKYEKFLKKTKNDYYQKRFTKLVDLLKKHVAGKIVLTPADLEKTRDV
;
A
#
# COMPACT_ATOMS: atom_id res chain seq x y z
N MET A 1 -13.36 23.55 5.11
CA MET A 1 -13.22 22.09 4.85
C MET A 1 -14.48 21.38 4.29
N LYS A 2 -15.71 21.83 4.45
CA LYS A 2 -16.92 21.17 3.90
C LYS A 2 -17.15 21.34 2.38
N TYR A 3 -16.46 22.23 1.71
CA TYR A 3 -16.70 22.54 0.28
C TYR A 3 -15.84 21.72 -0.70
N ILE A 4 -14.72 21.16 -0.27
CA ILE A 4 -13.80 20.41 -1.14
C ILE A 4 -14.39 19.03 -1.53
N SER A 5 -15.22 18.42 -0.69
CA SER A 5 -15.71 17.05 -0.90
C SER A 5 -16.72 16.87 -2.05
N ARG A 6 -17.40 17.93 -2.50
CA ARG A 6 -18.38 17.84 -3.60
C ARG A 6 -17.83 18.14 -4.99
N GLU A 7 -16.63 18.71 -5.07
CA GLU A 7 -15.97 19.09 -6.32
C GLU A 7 -14.73 18.27 -6.69
N LEU A 8 -14.36 17.30 -5.83
CA LEU A 8 -13.23 16.42 -6.06
C LEU A 8 -13.35 15.68 -7.40
N GLY A 9 -12.47 15.98 -8.34
CA GLY A 9 -12.43 15.36 -9.66
C GLY A 9 -12.69 16.29 -10.85
N LYS A 10 -12.87 17.60 -10.63
CA LYS A 10 -13.01 18.54 -11.75
C LYS A 10 -11.63 18.98 -12.27
N PRO A 11 -11.44 19.14 -13.59
CA PRO A 11 -10.14 19.52 -14.19
C PRO A 11 -9.47 20.74 -13.54
N LYS A 12 -10.25 21.77 -13.18
CA LYS A 12 -9.74 22.97 -12.49
C LYS A 12 -9.07 22.70 -11.15
N GLN A 13 -9.47 21.65 -10.43
CA GLN A 13 -8.88 21.30 -9.14
C GLN A 13 -7.53 20.63 -9.30
N PHE A 14 -7.34 19.87 -10.38
CA PHE A 14 -6.04 19.26 -10.67
C PHE A 14 -5.03 20.32 -11.09
N GLN A 15 -5.44 21.28 -11.89
CA GLN A 15 -4.56 22.40 -12.24
C GLN A 15 -4.16 23.17 -10.96
N LYS A 16 -5.10 23.48 -10.09
CA LYS A 16 -4.81 24.14 -8.81
C LYS A 16 -3.89 23.32 -7.92
N LEU A 17 -4.03 21.99 -7.91
CA LEU A 17 -3.11 21.10 -7.19
C LEU A 17 -1.69 21.18 -7.75
N LEU A 18 -1.53 21.14 -9.08
CA LEU A 18 -0.23 21.30 -9.73
C LEU A 18 0.38 22.67 -9.46
N ASP A 19 -0.42 23.73 -9.49
CA ASP A 19 0.01 25.09 -9.18
C ASP A 19 0.53 25.19 -7.74
N TYR A 20 -0.15 24.58 -6.77
CA TYR A 20 0.32 24.55 -5.38
C TYR A 20 1.61 23.74 -5.21
N LEU A 21 1.71 22.54 -5.82
CA LEU A 21 2.93 21.77 -5.76
C LEU A 21 4.12 22.55 -6.34
N THR A 22 3.91 23.24 -7.46
CA THR A 22 4.92 24.06 -8.12
C THR A 22 5.31 25.25 -7.24
N ALA A 23 4.35 25.98 -6.70
CA ALA A 23 4.58 27.13 -5.83
C ALA A 23 5.37 26.73 -4.57
N PHE A 24 5.00 25.62 -3.93
CA PHE A 24 5.75 25.12 -2.76
C PHE A 24 7.18 24.71 -3.12
N LEU A 25 7.43 24.16 -4.30
CA LEU A 25 8.79 23.83 -4.73
C LEU A 25 9.64 25.09 -4.97
N ASN A 26 9.02 26.19 -5.38
CA ASN A 26 9.66 27.49 -5.62
C ASN A 26 9.68 28.41 -4.39
N ASP A 27 9.23 27.94 -3.22
CA ASP A 27 9.09 28.76 -2.00
C ASP A 27 8.15 29.98 -2.15
N GLU A 28 7.16 29.84 -3.04
CA GLU A 28 6.16 30.88 -3.29
C GLU A 28 5.01 30.80 -2.27
N ASN A 29 4.42 31.95 -1.92
CA ASN A 29 3.26 31.98 -1.03
C ASN A 29 2.00 31.49 -1.74
N THR A 30 1.20 30.69 -1.01
CA THR A 30 -0.08 30.17 -1.48
C THR A 30 -1.16 30.36 -0.42
N ASP A 31 -2.43 30.17 -0.83
CA ASP A 31 -3.58 30.16 0.08
C ASP A 31 -3.83 28.75 0.69
N SER A 32 -2.87 27.83 0.55
CA SER A 32 -2.87 26.46 1.10
C SER A 32 -1.62 26.22 1.93
N THR A 33 -1.64 25.15 2.73
CA THR A 33 -0.43 24.63 3.41
C THR A 33 0.10 23.39 2.68
N PRO A 34 1.40 23.06 2.85
CA PRO A 34 1.95 21.82 2.31
C PRO A 34 1.17 20.59 2.79
N LEU A 35 0.76 20.55 4.05
CA LEU A 35 -0.01 19.44 4.63
C LEU A 35 -1.42 19.34 4.03
N ASP A 36 -2.14 20.44 3.87
CA ASP A 36 -3.48 20.43 3.27
C ASP A 36 -3.42 20.00 1.79
N THR A 37 -2.37 20.39 1.09
CA THR A 37 -2.14 20.00 -0.30
C THR A 37 -1.86 18.50 -0.41
N ALA A 38 -0.97 17.96 0.43
CA ALA A 38 -0.65 16.53 0.48
C ALA A 38 -1.89 15.69 0.87
N ASP A 39 -2.66 16.10 1.88
CA ASP A 39 -3.89 15.43 2.31
C ASP A 39 -4.95 15.44 1.20
N THR A 40 -5.13 16.57 0.53
CA THR A 40 -6.07 16.70 -0.59
C THR A 40 -5.68 15.76 -1.74
N MET A 41 -4.42 15.75 -2.14
CA MET A 41 -3.89 14.87 -3.18
C MET A 41 -4.12 13.39 -2.84
N SER A 42 -3.79 12.99 -1.62
CA SER A 42 -4.00 11.64 -1.11
C SER A 42 -5.48 11.22 -1.15
N LYS A 43 -6.39 12.09 -0.73
CA LYS A 43 -7.84 11.84 -0.76
C LYS A 43 -8.37 11.69 -2.18
N ILE A 44 -7.94 12.56 -3.10
CA ILE A 44 -8.33 12.47 -4.51
C ILE A 44 -7.88 11.13 -5.11
N ALA A 45 -6.64 10.73 -4.84
CA ALA A 45 -6.08 9.46 -5.30
C ALA A 45 -6.90 8.27 -4.78
N CYS A 46 -7.16 8.20 -3.47
CA CYS A 46 -7.91 7.12 -2.85
C CYS A 46 -9.37 6.98 -3.32
N TYR A 47 -9.98 8.05 -3.79
CA TYR A 47 -11.31 7.99 -4.40
C TYR A 47 -11.25 7.64 -5.90
N HIS A 48 -10.09 7.25 -6.44
CA HIS A 48 -9.89 6.96 -7.86
C HIS A 48 -10.37 8.08 -8.78
N ARG A 49 -10.23 9.33 -8.33
CA ARG A 49 -10.69 10.52 -9.05
C ARG A 49 -9.56 11.32 -9.69
N MET A 50 -8.34 10.81 -9.59
CA MET A 50 -7.20 11.42 -10.26
C MET A 50 -7.32 11.17 -11.77
N PRO A 51 -7.25 12.19 -12.62
CA PRO A 51 -7.37 12.01 -14.06
C PRO A 51 -6.15 11.28 -14.62
N SER A 52 -6.38 10.54 -15.71
CA SER A 52 -5.32 9.79 -16.41
C SER A 52 -4.19 10.71 -16.88
N GLU A 53 -4.50 11.94 -17.27
CA GLU A 53 -3.50 12.95 -17.66
C GLU A 53 -2.50 13.24 -16.55
N PHE A 54 -2.88 13.02 -15.29
CA PHE A 54 -1.98 13.15 -14.14
C PHE A 54 -1.23 11.85 -13.87
N THR A 55 -1.94 10.73 -13.73
CA THR A 55 -1.36 9.43 -13.34
C THR A 55 -0.50 8.81 -14.43
N GLU A 56 -0.77 9.17 -15.70
CA GLU A 56 -0.02 8.73 -16.88
C GLU A 56 1.06 9.75 -17.32
N ASN A 57 1.28 10.81 -16.54
CA ASN A 57 2.25 11.86 -16.86
C ASN A 57 3.44 11.78 -15.89
N VAL A 58 4.60 11.41 -16.45
CA VAL A 58 5.86 11.29 -15.68
C VAL A 58 6.26 12.61 -15.00
N ASP A 59 6.00 13.75 -15.63
CA ASP A 59 6.41 15.05 -15.07
C ASP A 59 5.49 15.44 -13.90
N CYS A 60 4.19 15.14 -13.97
CA CYS A 60 3.30 15.28 -12.82
C CYS A 60 3.71 14.39 -11.64
N LEU A 61 4.09 13.13 -11.92
CA LEU A 61 4.56 12.22 -10.88
C LEU A 61 5.87 12.70 -10.25
N LYS A 62 6.80 13.20 -11.07
CA LYS A 62 8.05 13.80 -10.57
C LYS A 62 7.79 15.03 -9.71
N LEU A 63 6.78 15.84 -10.05
CA LEU A 63 6.40 17.00 -9.24
C LEU A 63 5.97 16.56 -7.84
N VAL A 64 5.16 15.50 -7.75
CA VAL A 64 4.75 14.91 -6.45
C VAL A 64 5.95 14.36 -5.69
N ILE A 65 6.86 13.66 -6.37
CA ILE A 65 8.08 13.10 -5.76
C ILE A 65 8.97 14.23 -5.24
N ASN A 66 9.21 15.29 -6.03
CA ASN A 66 10.00 16.43 -5.60
C ASN A 66 9.38 17.15 -4.40
N PHE A 67 8.06 17.32 -4.41
CA PHE A 67 7.34 17.87 -3.26
C PHE A 67 7.49 16.97 -2.03
N SER A 68 7.34 15.66 -2.18
CA SER A 68 7.55 14.68 -1.10
C SER A 68 8.97 14.77 -0.51
N ASN A 69 9.99 14.87 -1.38
CA ASN A 69 11.39 15.02 -0.95
C ASN A 69 11.64 16.32 -0.19
N LYS A 70 11.05 17.44 -0.65
CA LYS A 70 11.20 18.74 0.02
C LYS A 70 10.66 18.72 1.46
N TYR A 71 9.64 17.92 1.72
CA TYR A 71 8.98 17.82 3.03
C TYR A 71 9.15 16.44 3.68
N ALA A 72 10.23 15.72 3.34
CA ALA A 72 10.46 14.36 3.84
C ALA A 72 10.61 14.29 5.38
N ASP A 73 11.06 15.35 6.02
CA ASP A 73 11.18 15.45 7.48
C ASP A 73 9.82 15.61 8.19
N ASP A 74 8.76 16.00 7.48
CA ASP A 74 7.39 15.98 8.02
C ASP A 74 6.71 14.64 7.72
N GLU A 75 6.67 13.76 8.71
CA GLU A 75 6.07 12.42 8.58
C GLU A 75 4.64 12.44 8.04
N LYS A 76 3.84 13.47 8.38
CA LYS A 76 2.44 13.55 7.93
C LYS A 76 2.37 13.87 6.44
N ILE A 77 3.13 14.83 5.97
CA ILE A 77 3.20 15.21 4.56
C ILE A 77 3.74 14.03 3.76
N LEU A 78 4.87 13.45 4.19
CA LEU A 78 5.47 12.28 3.57
C LEU A 78 4.45 11.13 3.45
N TRP A 79 3.74 10.80 4.54
CA TRP A 79 2.74 9.74 4.53
C TRP A 79 1.63 9.95 3.48
N HIS A 80 1.13 11.19 3.36
CA HIS A 80 0.11 11.53 2.36
C HIS A 80 0.64 11.44 0.93
N CYS A 81 1.87 11.88 0.69
CA CYS A 81 2.52 11.76 -0.62
C CYS A 81 2.72 10.30 -1.03
N LEU A 82 3.27 9.47 -0.13
CA LEU A 82 3.47 8.04 -0.39
C LEU A 82 2.13 7.33 -0.65
N ARG A 83 1.09 7.64 0.13
CA ARG A 83 -0.25 7.09 -0.11
C ARG A 83 -0.79 7.47 -1.48
N ALA A 84 -0.61 8.73 -1.92
CA ALA A 84 -1.04 9.15 -3.25
C ALA A 84 -0.29 8.39 -4.35
N LEU A 85 1.03 8.23 -4.23
CA LEU A 85 1.86 7.50 -5.18
C LEU A 85 1.52 6.00 -5.21
N GLY A 86 1.12 5.41 -4.09
CA GLY A 86 0.58 4.05 -4.02
C GLY A 86 -0.67 3.87 -4.86
N GLU A 87 -1.64 4.76 -4.71
CA GLU A 87 -2.87 4.76 -5.49
C GLU A 87 -2.63 5.07 -6.99
N PHE A 88 -1.64 5.89 -7.33
CA PHE A 88 -1.28 6.16 -8.72
C PHE A 88 -0.81 4.89 -9.43
N GLY A 89 -0.10 4.00 -8.76
CA GLY A 89 0.30 2.72 -9.33
C GLY A 89 -0.87 1.81 -9.66
N PHE A 90 -1.94 1.87 -8.87
CA PHE A 90 -3.19 1.15 -9.17
C PHE A 90 -3.92 1.77 -10.38
N LEU A 91 -3.94 3.10 -10.47
CA LEU A 91 -4.67 3.83 -11.51
C LEU A 91 -3.93 3.88 -12.84
N SER A 92 -2.59 3.88 -12.85
CA SER A 92 -1.79 4.02 -14.07
C SER A 92 -1.81 2.73 -14.91
N THR A 93 -1.91 2.89 -16.23
CA THR A 93 -1.71 1.80 -17.20
C THR A 93 -0.30 1.80 -17.79
N ARG A 94 0.45 2.91 -17.67
CA ARG A 94 1.79 3.06 -18.21
C ARG A 94 2.85 2.46 -17.29
N GLU A 95 3.57 1.45 -17.78
CA GLU A 95 4.63 0.78 -17.00
C GLU A 95 5.70 1.75 -16.49
N LYS A 96 6.09 2.74 -17.31
CA LYS A 96 7.08 3.76 -16.91
C LYS A 96 6.61 4.57 -15.69
N CYS A 97 5.33 4.91 -15.61
CA CYS A 97 4.77 5.63 -14.47
C CYS A 97 4.70 4.74 -13.23
N LYS A 98 4.26 3.47 -13.41
CA LYS A 98 4.27 2.48 -12.32
C LYS A 98 5.68 2.26 -11.77
N LEU A 99 6.67 2.08 -12.64
CA LEU A 99 8.05 1.85 -12.24
C LEU A 99 8.64 3.07 -11.51
N LEU A 100 8.33 4.28 -11.95
CA LEU A 100 8.76 5.51 -11.26
C LEU A 100 8.22 5.55 -9.82
N CYS A 101 6.92 5.31 -9.63
CA CYS A 101 6.31 5.30 -8.30
C CYS A 101 6.84 4.13 -7.45
N PHE A 102 6.96 2.92 -8.02
CA PHE A 102 7.52 1.75 -7.34
C PHE A 102 8.94 2.00 -6.82
N ASN A 103 9.82 2.55 -7.66
CA ASN A 103 11.20 2.84 -7.28
C ASN A 103 11.24 3.83 -6.12
N TYR A 104 10.47 4.92 -6.22
CA TYR A 104 10.42 5.91 -5.15
C TYR A 104 9.86 5.34 -3.84
N LEU A 105 8.76 4.61 -3.89
CA LEU A 105 8.21 3.96 -2.70
C LEU A 105 9.22 2.99 -2.07
N SER A 106 9.98 2.27 -2.89
CA SER A 106 10.96 1.28 -2.43
C SER A 106 12.09 1.89 -1.60
N GLU A 107 12.42 3.17 -1.77
CA GLU A 107 13.41 3.89 -0.95
C GLU A 107 12.98 3.95 0.54
N PHE A 108 11.68 3.87 0.83
CA PHE A 108 11.12 3.95 2.18
C PHE A 108 10.83 2.60 2.83
N ARG A 109 11.23 1.47 2.21
CA ARG A 109 11.04 0.11 2.77
C ARG A 109 11.63 -0.04 4.18
N ASN A 110 12.75 0.65 4.45
CA ASN A 110 13.48 0.60 5.72
C ASN A 110 13.42 1.92 6.49
N HIS A 111 12.45 2.80 6.20
CA HIS A 111 12.29 4.08 6.89
C HIS A 111 12.15 3.87 8.42
N GLU A 112 12.68 4.79 9.24
CA GLU A 112 12.65 4.68 10.70
C GLU A 112 11.22 4.60 11.29
N SER A 113 10.28 5.37 10.74
CA SER A 113 8.88 5.35 11.13
C SER A 113 8.17 4.06 10.70
N LYS A 114 7.64 3.32 11.69
CA LYS A 114 6.80 2.13 11.44
C LYS A 114 5.55 2.45 10.62
N LYS A 115 5.01 3.66 10.78
CA LYS A 115 3.82 4.12 10.05
C LYS A 115 4.12 4.29 8.56
N ILE A 116 5.28 4.86 8.23
CA ILE A 116 5.76 4.98 6.84
C ILE A 116 6.04 3.59 6.26
N ARG A 117 6.82 2.75 6.95
CA ARG A 117 7.10 1.37 6.47
C ARG A 117 5.83 0.59 6.18
N ARG A 118 4.82 0.68 7.08
CA ARG A 118 3.54 0.01 6.87
C ARG A 118 2.81 0.55 5.63
N ARG A 119 2.77 1.87 5.45
CA ARG A 119 2.11 2.46 4.27
C ARG A 119 2.75 1.96 2.98
N VAL A 120 4.06 2.02 2.90
CA VAL A 120 4.83 1.56 1.74
C VAL A 120 4.64 0.06 1.50
N ALA A 121 4.68 -0.76 2.55
CA ALA A 121 4.48 -2.21 2.42
C ALA A 121 3.10 -2.54 1.85
N LEU A 122 2.04 -1.86 2.32
CA LEU A 122 0.68 -2.04 1.79
C LEU A 122 0.59 -1.70 0.30
N ASP A 123 1.22 -0.59 -0.12
CA ASP A 123 1.19 -0.18 -1.51
C ASP A 123 2.01 -1.12 -2.41
N LEU A 124 3.21 -1.52 -1.98
CA LEU A 124 4.07 -2.43 -2.75
C LEU A 124 3.45 -3.83 -2.87
N ILE A 125 2.85 -4.35 -1.81
CA ILE A 125 2.18 -5.67 -1.79
C ILE A 125 0.85 -5.62 -2.58
N GLY A 126 0.11 -4.53 -2.51
CA GLY A 126 -1.14 -4.35 -3.23
C GLY A 126 -0.94 -3.91 -4.67
N SER A 127 -0.71 -2.60 -4.86
CA SER A 127 -0.73 -1.96 -6.18
C SER A 127 0.48 -2.30 -7.07
N TYR A 128 1.63 -2.66 -6.47
CA TYR A 128 2.89 -2.89 -7.19
C TYR A 128 3.41 -4.32 -7.08
N ARG A 129 2.57 -5.27 -6.69
CA ARG A 129 2.97 -6.66 -6.42
C ARG A 129 3.76 -7.30 -7.55
N GLU A 130 3.34 -7.10 -8.80
CA GLU A 130 4.03 -7.69 -9.97
C GLU A 130 5.44 -7.11 -10.20
N LEU A 131 5.70 -5.88 -9.73
CA LEU A 131 7.05 -5.33 -9.72
C LEU A 131 7.83 -5.84 -8.50
N LEU A 132 7.19 -5.87 -7.33
CA LEU A 132 7.80 -6.38 -6.10
C LEU A 132 8.26 -7.84 -6.24
N LYS A 133 7.49 -8.69 -6.90
CA LYS A 133 7.84 -10.11 -7.15
C LYS A 133 9.11 -10.31 -7.99
N LYS A 134 9.56 -9.29 -8.70
CA LYS A 134 10.85 -9.32 -9.41
C LYS A 134 12.06 -9.13 -8.49
N GLU A 135 11.84 -8.63 -7.27
CA GLU A 135 12.88 -8.45 -6.27
C GLU A 135 13.21 -9.79 -5.59
N PRO A 136 14.49 -10.10 -5.33
CA PRO A 136 14.88 -11.39 -4.76
C PRO A 136 14.36 -11.60 -3.32
N ASP A 137 14.12 -10.53 -2.58
CA ASP A 137 13.65 -10.52 -1.19
C ASP A 137 12.14 -10.26 -1.04
N TRP A 138 11.38 -10.33 -2.14
CA TRP A 138 9.98 -9.92 -2.16
C TRP A 138 9.12 -10.56 -1.07
N PHE A 139 9.31 -11.86 -0.84
CA PHE A 139 8.50 -12.59 0.15
C PHE A 139 8.86 -12.17 1.58
N ASP A 140 10.14 -12.07 1.91
CA ASP A 140 10.60 -11.66 3.23
C ASP A 140 10.14 -10.24 3.54
N TYR A 141 10.19 -9.37 2.54
CA TYR A 141 9.64 -8.03 2.66
C TYR A 141 8.12 -8.05 2.89
N ALA A 142 7.35 -8.83 2.14
CA ALA A 142 5.92 -8.95 2.33
C ALA A 142 5.58 -9.46 3.73
N VAL A 143 6.28 -10.50 4.22
CA VAL A 143 6.12 -11.03 5.58
C VAL A 143 6.44 -9.99 6.66
N SER A 144 7.35 -9.04 6.38
CA SER A 144 7.69 -7.98 7.34
C SER A 144 6.49 -7.08 7.69
N LEU A 145 5.48 -6.99 6.82
CA LEU A 145 4.22 -6.28 7.11
C LEU A 145 3.55 -6.80 8.38
N LEU A 146 3.66 -8.11 8.67
CA LEU A 146 3.05 -8.74 9.83
C LEU A 146 3.65 -8.28 11.18
N ASP A 147 4.80 -7.62 11.15
CA ASP A 147 5.45 -7.03 12.32
C ASP A 147 5.07 -5.54 12.53
N LEU A 148 4.28 -4.95 11.62
CA LEU A 148 3.93 -3.54 11.63
C LEU A 148 2.51 -3.31 12.18
N PRO A 149 2.32 -2.35 13.12
CA PRO A 149 0.99 -2.01 13.65
C PRO A 149 0.17 -1.17 12.63
N PRO A 150 -1.19 -1.22 12.68
CA PRO A 150 -1.97 -2.10 13.57
C PRO A 150 -2.01 -3.55 13.06
N ALA A 151 -1.76 -4.51 13.96
CA ALA A 151 -1.59 -5.91 13.60
C ALA A 151 -2.80 -6.50 12.86
N ASN A 152 -4.04 -6.25 13.33
CA ASN A 152 -5.24 -6.79 12.69
C ASN A 152 -5.32 -6.47 11.20
N GLU A 153 -5.07 -5.21 10.83
CA GLU A 153 -5.10 -4.78 9.43
C GLU A 153 -3.93 -5.36 8.62
N SER A 154 -2.73 -5.40 9.21
CA SER A 154 -1.54 -5.95 8.54
C SER A 154 -1.71 -7.44 8.24
N PHE A 155 -2.25 -8.22 9.18
CA PHE A 155 -2.54 -9.64 8.97
C PHE A 155 -3.67 -9.85 7.96
N TYR A 156 -4.68 -8.98 7.95
CA TYR A 156 -5.75 -9.04 6.96
C TYR A 156 -5.22 -8.77 5.54
N GLU A 157 -4.50 -7.68 5.34
CA GLU A 157 -3.95 -7.31 4.03
C GLU A 157 -2.95 -8.36 3.50
N PHE A 158 -2.08 -8.87 4.38
CA PHE A 158 -1.18 -9.96 4.00
C PHE A 158 -1.96 -11.22 3.58
N SER A 159 -3.08 -11.54 4.24
CA SER A 159 -3.89 -12.70 3.86
C SER A 159 -4.51 -12.56 2.47
N LEU A 160 -4.85 -11.33 2.03
CA LEU A 160 -5.35 -11.10 0.67
C LEU A 160 -4.26 -11.38 -0.38
N MET A 161 -3.04 -10.93 -0.11
CA MET A 161 -1.89 -11.25 -0.96
C MET A 161 -1.60 -12.77 -0.98
N LEU A 162 -1.63 -13.42 0.18
CA LEU A 162 -1.41 -14.86 0.30
C LEU A 162 -2.44 -15.67 -0.51
N ASP A 163 -3.71 -15.26 -0.50
CA ASP A 163 -4.77 -15.93 -1.27
C ASP A 163 -4.44 -15.97 -2.77
N GLU A 164 -3.83 -14.92 -3.30
CA GLU A 164 -3.47 -14.84 -4.72
C GLU A 164 -2.15 -15.55 -5.05
N GLU A 165 -1.19 -15.57 -4.11
CA GLU A 165 0.18 -16.01 -4.34
C GLU A 165 0.51 -17.41 -3.81
N ILE A 166 -0.45 -18.12 -3.22
CA ILE A 166 -0.22 -19.40 -2.52
C ILE A 166 0.50 -20.44 -3.38
N SER A 167 0.23 -20.46 -4.69
CA SER A 167 0.86 -21.41 -5.61
C SER A 167 2.31 -21.09 -5.95
N SER A 168 2.77 -19.86 -5.67
CA SER A 168 4.14 -19.39 -5.91
C SER A 168 5.02 -19.44 -4.65
N ILE A 169 4.43 -19.76 -3.49
CA ILE A 169 5.10 -19.76 -2.18
C ILE A 169 5.51 -21.17 -1.79
N SER A 170 6.77 -21.35 -1.39
CA SER A 170 7.30 -22.65 -0.95
C SER A 170 6.76 -23.08 0.42
N ASN A 171 6.78 -24.39 0.70
CA ASN A 171 6.38 -24.93 2.02
C ASN A 171 7.20 -24.35 3.18
N ALA A 172 8.47 -24.01 2.96
CA ALA A 172 9.30 -23.36 3.97
C ALA A 172 8.77 -21.94 4.29
N GLN A 173 8.43 -21.17 3.26
CA GLN A 173 7.83 -19.84 3.40
C GLN A 173 6.45 -19.90 4.06
N ILE A 174 5.61 -20.87 3.67
CA ILE A 174 4.31 -21.09 4.30
C ILE A 174 4.47 -21.41 5.81
N SER A 175 5.51 -22.14 6.20
CA SER A 175 5.77 -22.44 7.61
C SER A 175 6.07 -21.18 8.42
N ILE A 176 6.80 -20.21 7.85
CA ILE A 176 7.03 -18.89 8.48
C ILE A 176 5.70 -18.14 8.68
N VAL A 177 4.82 -18.17 7.66
CA VAL A 177 3.50 -17.54 7.74
C VAL A 177 2.66 -18.18 8.85
N ILE A 178 2.61 -19.51 8.93
CA ILE A 178 1.89 -20.24 9.98
C ILE A 178 2.35 -19.77 11.37
N GLU A 179 3.66 -19.71 11.62
CA GLU A 179 4.22 -19.27 12.91
C GLU A 179 3.78 -17.85 13.27
N LYS A 180 3.80 -16.92 12.32
CA LYS A 180 3.35 -15.53 12.53
C LYS A 180 1.86 -15.48 12.89
N TYR A 181 0.99 -16.17 12.12
CA TYR A 181 -0.44 -16.20 12.40
C TYR A 181 -0.77 -16.87 13.73
N GLU A 182 -0.10 -17.94 14.11
CA GLU A 182 -0.28 -18.57 15.43
C GLU A 182 0.08 -17.63 16.60
N LYS A 183 1.17 -16.86 16.44
CA LYS A 183 1.55 -15.83 17.43
C LYS A 183 0.49 -14.73 17.52
N PHE A 184 -0.07 -14.31 16.39
CA PHE A 184 -1.13 -13.32 16.34
C PHE A 184 -2.41 -13.84 17.00
N LEU A 185 -2.85 -15.07 16.68
CA LEU A 185 -4.05 -15.69 17.22
C LEU A 185 -4.05 -15.81 18.75
N LYS A 186 -2.86 -15.99 19.36
CA LYS A 186 -2.72 -15.99 20.83
C LYS A 186 -3.00 -14.63 21.48
N LYS A 187 -2.95 -13.53 20.71
CA LYS A 187 -3.03 -12.15 21.23
C LYS A 187 -4.32 -11.44 20.83
N THR A 188 -4.89 -11.76 19.66
CA THR A 188 -6.09 -11.08 19.18
C THR A 188 -7.33 -11.52 19.96
N LYS A 189 -8.18 -10.54 20.31
CA LYS A 189 -9.50 -10.77 20.94
C LYS A 189 -10.66 -10.55 19.97
N ASN A 190 -10.36 -10.30 18.71
CA ASN A 190 -11.38 -10.06 17.69
C ASN A 190 -11.87 -11.40 17.12
N ASP A 191 -13.13 -11.73 17.36
CA ASP A 191 -13.76 -13.00 16.99
C ASP A 191 -13.72 -13.29 15.48
N TYR A 192 -13.87 -12.26 14.64
CA TYR A 192 -13.78 -12.42 13.20
C TYR A 192 -12.37 -12.89 12.79
N TYR A 193 -11.32 -12.21 13.27
CA TYR A 193 -9.94 -12.60 12.95
C TYR A 193 -9.57 -13.95 13.58
N GLN A 194 -10.08 -14.24 14.78
CA GLN A 194 -9.90 -15.55 15.39
C GLN A 194 -10.44 -16.68 14.50
N LYS A 195 -11.70 -16.59 14.09
CA LYS A 195 -12.34 -17.61 13.25
C LYS A 195 -11.65 -17.73 11.90
N ARG A 196 -11.47 -16.61 11.21
CA ARG A 196 -10.88 -16.56 9.85
C ARG A 196 -9.46 -17.14 9.83
N PHE A 197 -8.59 -16.63 10.70
CA PHE A 197 -7.18 -17.01 10.66
C PHE A 197 -6.92 -18.37 11.29
N THR A 198 -7.78 -18.88 12.16
CA THR A 198 -7.72 -20.30 12.57
C THR A 198 -7.97 -21.21 11.38
N LYS A 199 -9.03 -20.96 10.60
CA LYS A 199 -9.29 -21.73 9.37
C LYS A 199 -8.12 -21.63 8.38
N LEU A 200 -7.56 -20.43 8.18
CA LEU A 200 -6.42 -20.21 7.30
C LEU A 200 -5.21 -21.05 7.74
N VAL A 201 -4.82 -20.98 9.01
CA VAL A 201 -3.69 -21.75 9.57
C VAL A 201 -3.90 -23.25 9.43
N ASP A 202 -5.10 -23.74 9.66
CA ASP A 202 -5.42 -25.17 9.51
C ASP A 202 -5.27 -25.65 8.06
N LEU A 203 -5.68 -24.83 7.09
CA LEU A 203 -5.51 -25.14 5.67
C LEU A 203 -4.02 -25.15 5.29
N LEU A 204 -3.27 -24.12 5.69
CA LEU A 204 -1.83 -24.03 5.44
C LEU A 204 -1.06 -25.22 6.03
N LYS A 205 -1.38 -25.63 7.24
CA LYS A 205 -0.79 -26.84 7.88
C LYS A 205 -1.09 -28.12 7.11
N LYS A 206 -2.32 -28.30 6.63
CA LYS A 206 -2.70 -29.46 5.81
C LYS A 206 -1.92 -29.49 4.51
N HIS A 207 -1.71 -28.32 3.89
CA HIS A 207 -0.94 -28.20 2.66
C HIS A 207 0.54 -28.56 2.88
N VAL A 208 1.19 -27.97 3.87
CA VAL A 208 2.60 -28.28 4.21
C VAL A 208 2.78 -29.77 4.56
N ALA A 209 1.78 -30.39 5.21
CA ALA A 209 1.79 -31.82 5.51
C ALA A 209 1.47 -32.73 4.30
N GLY A 210 1.28 -32.17 3.10
CA GLY A 210 0.97 -32.93 1.88
C GLY A 210 -0.41 -33.56 1.84
N LYS A 211 -1.33 -33.15 2.75
CA LYS A 211 -2.70 -33.72 2.83
C LYS A 211 -3.65 -33.10 1.80
N ILE A 212 -3.39 -31.89 1.37
CA ILE A 212 -4.16 -31.15 0.36
C ILE A 212 -3.20 -30.31 -0.51
N VAL A 213 -3.64 -29.97 -1.69
CA VAL A 213 -3.03 -28.92 -2.53
C VAL A 213 -3.92 -27.69 -2.44
N LEU A 214 -3.42 -26.59 -1.90
CA LEU A 214 -4.18 -25.36 -1.77
C LEU A 214 -4.27 -24.62 -3.11
N THR A 215 -5.44 -24.06 -3.33
CA THR A 215 -5.72 -23.12 -4.42
C THR A 215 -6.13 -21.76 -3.85
N PRO A 216 -6.04 -20.67 -4.64
CA PRO A 216 -6.59 -19.37 -4.26
C PRO A 216 -8.04 -19.44 -3.76
N ALA A 217 -8.89 -20.22 -4.44
CA ALA A 217 -10.31 -20.39 -4.08
C ALA A 217 -10.52 -21.06 -2.71
N ASP A 218 -9.61 -21.91 -2.26
CA ASP A 218 -9.71 -22.53 -0.92
C ASP A 218 -9.41 -21.51 0.20
N LEU A 219 -8.46 -20.61 -0.04
CA LEU A 219 -8.13 -19.56 0.91
C LEU A 219 -9.21 -18.47 0.95
N GLU A 220 -9.78 -18.12 -0.20
CA GLU A 220 -10.88 -17.14 -0.29
C GLU A 220 -12.08 -17.54 0.58
N LYS A 221 -12.45 -18.84 0.63
CA LYS A 221 -13.50 -19.37 1.50
C LYS A 221 -13.26 -19.14 3.00
N THR A 222 -12.05 -18.83 3.42
CA THR A 222 -11.78 -18.47 4.82
C THR A 222 -12.33 -17.09 5.19
N ARG A 223 -12.70 -16.27 4.19
CA ARG A 223 -13.29 -14.94 4.41
C ARG A 223 -14.75 -15.00 4.86
N ASP A 224 -15.45 -16.09 4.55
CA ASP A 224 -16.87 -16.32 4.89
C ASP A 224 -17.01 -16.92 6.30
N VAL A 225 -16.84 -16.06 7.34
CA VAL A 225 -16.89 -16.49 8.77
C VAL A 225 -17.76 -15.58 9.63
#